data_d564c826a1b3058ed600c3fbb69dba6b
#
_entry.id   d564c826a1b3058ed600c3fbb69dba6b
#
_cell.length_a   1.000
_cell.length_b   1.000
_cell.length_c   1.000
_cell.angle_alpha   90.00
_cell.angle_beta   90.00
_cell.angle_gamma   90.00
#
_symmetry.space_group_name_H-M   'P 1'
#
loop_
_entity.id
_entity.type
_entity.pdbx_description
1 polymer ?
#
loop_
_entity_poly.entity_id
_entity_poly.type
_entity_poly.pdbx_seq_one_letter_code
_entity_poly.pdbx_strand_id
1 'polypeptide(L)'
;MVNQAHILGHESAGLVVKVHHSVTTLAVGDRVAVEPHIVCKACEPCLTGRYNGCKNLQFRSSPPSHGLLRTYVNHPAIWCHKIGDLSFQKGALLEPLIVALTAVTRSGVKIGDPVLICGAGPIGLVVLQCCRAAGAYPIVISDVNPARLQFAQRFVPAARTLQVRPEETDKEFAARVVQLMGGEDCEPVVAIECTGVESSIANAIQSVKFGGKVFVVGVGKDKLQFPFMRLSEREIDLQFQQRYVNMWPRAIRVMSSGVIDLDPMITHVYAFEDASMAFKTASDPSSGSIKVLIEGPK
;
A
#
# COMPACT_ATOMS: atom_id res chain seq x y z
N MET A 1 -6.13 17.53 4.17
CA MET A 1 -4.98 18.11 4.93
C MET A 1 -5.38 18.27 6.38
N VAL A 2 -4.45 18.09 7.32
CA VAL A 2 -4.69 18.28 8.76
C VAL A 2 -4.41 19.75 9.07
N ASN A 3 -5.45 20.52 9.42
CA ASN A 3 -5.37 21.96 9.62
C ASN A 3 -5.41 22.36 11.12
N GLN A 4 -5.36 21.39 12.03
CA GLN A 4 -5.38 21.58 13.48
C GLN A 4 -4.50 20.53 14.17
N ALA A 5 -4.18 20.73 15.44
CA ALA A 5 -3.43 19.76 16.23
C ALA A 5 -4.12 18.38 16.17
N HIS A 6 -3.37 17.37 15.71
CA HIS A 6 -3.93 16.06 15.43
C HIS A 6 -2.92 14.96 15.73
N ILE A 7 -3.36 13.88 16.38
CA ILE A 7 -2.52 12.69 16.57
C ILE A 7 -2.51 11.90 15.28
N LEU A 8 -1.33 11.61 14.75
CA LEU A 8 -1.14 10.86 13.52
C LEU A 8 -1.01 9.34 13.76
N GLY A 9 -0.81 8.59 12.69
CA GLY A 9 -0.57 7.15 12.67
C GLY A 9 -1.83 6.31 12.49
N HIS A 10 -1.78 5.40 11.52
CA HIS A 10 -2.86 4.44 11.24
C HIS A 10 -2.34 3.04 10.92
N GLU A 11 -1.03 2.85 10.98
CA GLU A 11 -0.32 1.59 10.84
C GLU A 11 0.25 1.23 12.22
N SER A 12 -0.39 0.32 12.95
CA SER A 12 -0.03 0.09 14.35
C SER A 12 -0.33 -1.32 14.82
N ALA A 13 0.52 -1.79 15.72
CA ALA A 13 0.32 -3.00 16.50
C ALA A 13 0.62 -2.71 17.98
N GLY A 14 0.06 -3.52 18.86
CA GLY A 14 0.25 -3.33 20.30
C GLY A 14 -0.31 -4.47 21.12
N LEU A 15 -0.31 -4.25 22.43
CA LEU A 15 -0.76 -5.22 23.41
C LEU A 15 -2.14 -4.81 23.94
N VAL A 16 -3.03 -5.78 24.07
CA VAL A 16 -4.32 -5.59 24.73
C VAL A 16 -4.08 -5.51 26.25
N VAL A 17 -4.32 -4.34 26.82
CA VAL A 17 -4.09 -4.09 28.27
C VAL A 17 -5.40 -4.12 29.08
N LYS A 18 -6.53 -3.91 28.41
CA LYS A 18 -7.87 -3.97 29.05
C LYS A 18 -8.92 -4.33 28.03
N VAL A 19 -9.90 -5.15 28.42
CA VAL A 19 -11.07 -5.50 27.61
C VAL A 19 -12.35 -5.31 28.43
N HIS A 20 -13.43 -4.94 27.77
CA HIS A 20 -14.76 -4.93 28.39
C HIS A 20 -15.26 -6.36 28.57
N HIS A 21 -16.02 -6.63 29.64
CA HIS A 21 -16.50 -7.98 29.99
C HIS A 21 -17.34 -8.66 28.88
N SER A 22 -17.97 -7.90 27.99
CA SER A 22 -18.73 -8.45 26.85
C SER A 22 -17.85 -8.88 25.67
N VAL A 23 -16.54 -8.60 25.68
CA VAL A 23 -15.62 -9.01 24.62
C VAL A 23 -15.11 -10.41 24.92
N THR A 24 -15.43 -11.35 24.04
CA THR A 24 -15.03 -12.77 24.15
C THR A 24 -13.93 -13.16 23.16
N THR A 25 -13.60 -12.29 22.19
CA THR A 25 -12.65 -12.57 21.10
C THR A 25 -11.21 -12.17 21.43
N LEU A 26 -11.04 -11.29 22.42
CA LEU A 26 -9.75 -10.79 22.87
C LEU A 26 -9.58 -10.96 24.38
N ALA A 27 -8.36 -11.16 24.83
CA ALA A 27 -7.96 -11.19 26.24
C ALA A 27 -6.83 -10.18 26.49
N VAL A 28 -6.66 -9.77 27.76
CA VAL A 28 -5.48 -9.01 28.19
C VAL A 28 -4.22 -9.85 27.91
N GLY A 29 -3.21 -9.23 27.33
CA GLY A 29 -1.98 -9.90 26.90
C GLY A 29 -1.99 -10.31 25.40
N ASP A 30 -3.13 -10.29 24.72
CA ASP A 30 -3.17 -10.55 23.28
C ASP A 30 -2.37 -9.49 22.51
N ARG A 31 -1.57 -9.95 21.56
CA ARG A 31 -0.83 -9.12 20.62
C ARG A 31 -1.70 -8.90 19.39
N VAL A 32 -1.95 -7.65 19.05
CA VAL A 32 -2.89 -7.29 17.98
C VAL A 32 -2.31 -6.25 17.03
N ALA A 33 -2.70 -6.34 15.77
CA ALA A 33 -2.64 -5.23 14.83
C ALA A 33 -3.99 -4.52 14.79
N VAL A 34 -3.96 -3.20 14.64
CA VAL A 34 -5.16 -2.36 14.72
C VAL A 34 -5.61 -2.00 13.31
N GLU A 35 -6.79 -2.46 12.91
CA GLU A 35 -7.47 -1.97 11.71
C GLU A 35 -8.05 -0.58 11.99
N PRO A 36 -7.59 0.47 11.31
CA PRO A 36 -7.91 1.85 11.68
C PRO A 36 -9.33 2.30 11.35
N HIS A 37 -10.17 1.41 10.83
CA HIS A 37 -11.57 1.68 10.51
C HIS A 37 -12.48 1.61 11.74
N ILE A 38 -13.40 2.58 11.86
CA ILE A 38 -14.56 2.51 12.75
C ILE A 38 -15.78 2.84 11.89
N VAL A 39 -16.70 1.89 11.75
CA VAL A 39 -17.82 1.95 10.80
C VAL A 39 -19.16 1.79 11.51
N CYS A 40 -20.26 2.26 10.89
CA CYS A 40 -21.59 2.23 11.51
C CYS A 40 -22.24 0.84 11.54
N LYS A 41 -21.79 -0.12 10.73
CA LYS A 41 -22.31 -1.50 10.61
C LYS A 41 -23.78 -1.62 10.12
N ALA A 42 -24.41 -0.50 9.75
CA ALA A 42 -25.84 -0.46 9.42
C ALA A 42 -26.14 0.12 8.02
N CYS A 43 -25.21 0.86 7.40
CA CYS A 43 -25.43 1.38 6.05
C CYS A 43 -25.20 0.29 5.00
N GLU A 44 -25.72 0.50 3.80
CA GLU A 44 -25.63 -0.46 2.70
C GLU A 44 -24.18 -0.93 2.42
N PRO A 45 -23.14 -0.06 2.28
CA PRO A 45 -21.78 -0.55 2.13
C PRO A 45 -21.29 -1.45 3.26
N CYS A 46 -21.70 -1.17 4.51
CA CYS A 46 -21.34 -2.03 5.64
C CYS A 46 -22.03 -3.41 5.54
N LEU A 47 -23.31 -3.44 5.20
CA LEU A 47 -24.11 -4.67 5.12
C LEU A 47 -23.70 -5.55 3.92
N THR A 48 -23.16 -4.95 2.85
CA THR A 48 -22.66 -5.68 1.66
C THR A 48 -21.15 -6.02 1.74
N GLY A 49 -20.50 -5.80 2.91
CA GLY A 49 -19.09 -6.12 3.10
C GLY A 49 -18.11 -5.12 2.47
N ARG A 50 -18.59 -3.96 2.01
CA ARG A 50 -17.81 -2.86 1.43
C ARG A 50 -17.65 -1.72 2.43
N TYR A 51 -17.35 -2.03 3.68
CA TYR A 51 -17.32 -1.09 4.81
C TYR A 51 -16.29 0.05 4.66
N ASN A 52 -15.30 -0.05 3.77
CA ASN A 52 -14.46 1.07 3.38
C ASN A 52 -15.25 2.25 2.78
N GLY A 53 -16.44 2.00 2.22
CA GLY A 53 -17.40 2.99 1.74
C GLY A 53 -18.46 3.39 2.77
N CYS A 54 -18.27 3.08 4.05
CA CYS A 54 -19.24 3.43 5.10
C CYS A 54 -19.52 4.94 5.13
N LYS A 55 -20.81 5.32 5.13
CA LYS A 55 -21.24 6.75 5.15
C LYS A 55 -20.78 7.49 6.39
N ASN A 56 -20.58 6.77 7.50
CA ASN A 56 -20.13 7.31 8.79
C ASN A 56 -18.74 6.79 9.16
N LEU A 57 -17.89 6.57 8.16
CA LEU A 57 -16.55 6.08 8.37
C LEU A 57 -15.72 7.05 9.19
N GLN A 58 -15.21 6.59 10.32
CA GLN A 58 -14.12 7.21 11.04
C GLN A 58 -12.85 6.39 10.77
N PHE A 59 -11.83 7.07 10.26
CA PHE A 59 -10.55 6.43 10.01
C PHE A 59 -9.51 7.05 10.93
N ARG A 60 -8.82 6.23 11.72
CA ARG A 60 -7.77 6.70 12.63
C ARG A 60 -6.71 7.47 11.86
N SER A 61 -6.28 8.63 12.38
CA SER A 61 -5.35 9.56 11.73
C SER A 61 -5.97 10.45 10.61
N SER A 62 -7.27 10.34 10.36
CA SER A 62 -7.97 11.28 9.47
C SER A 62 -8.93 12.13 10.31
N PRO A 63 -8.85 13.47 10.26
CA PRO A 63 -9.76 14.33 11.01
C PRO A 63 -11.24 13.98 10.79
N PRO A 64 -12.08 14.01 11.83
CA PRO A 64 -11.76 14.41 13.21
C PRO A 64 -11.18 13.29 14.10
N SER A 65 -10.93 12.10 13.57
CA SER A 65 -10.51 10.92 14.33
C SER A 65 -9.00 10.88 14.54
N HIS A 66 -8.55 11.11 15.76
CA HIS A 66 -7.14 11.02 16.13
C HIS A 66 -6.54 9.63 15.81
N GLY A 67 -5.25 9.61 15.45
CA GLY A 67 -4.49 8.42 15.09
C GLY A 67 -4.03 7.60 16.28
N LEU A 68 -3.12 6.67 15.98
CA LEU A 68 -2.67 5.61 16.87
C LEU A 68 -1.29 5.87 17.50
N LEU A 69 -0.61 6.98 17.16
CA LEU A 69 0.67 7.34 17.77
C LEU A 69 0.46 7.87 19.21
N ARG A 70 0.18 6.96 20.12
CA ARG A 70 -0.09 7.22 21.53
C ARG A 70 0.15 5.97 22.38
N THR A 71 0.37 6.16 23.66
CA THR A 71 0.60 5.06 24.61
C THR A 71 -0.60 4.11 24.70
N TYR A 72 -1.81 4.67 24.81
CA TYR A 72 -3.05 3.90 24.92
C TYR A 72 -4.11 4.41 23.95
N VAL A 73 -4.89 3.49 23.41
CA VAL A 73 -6.03 3.78 22.56
C VAL A 73 -7.21 2.88 22.89
N ASN A 74 -8.40 3.46 22.99
CA ASN A 74 -9.63 2.68 22.95
C ASN A 74 -10.01 2.42 21.50
N HIS A 75 -10.22 1.14 21.16
CA HIS A 75 -10.59 0.72 19.81
C HIS A 75 -11.59 -0.42 19.87
N PRO A 76 -12.55 -0.50 18.92
CA PRO A 76 -13.50 -1.62 18.92
C PRO A 76 -12.79 -2.96 18.70
N ALA A 77 -13.08 -3.94 19.55
CA ALA A 77 -12.40 -5.23 19.55
C ALA A 77 -12.46 -5.96 18.19
N ILE A 78 -13.54 -5.78 17.43
CA ILE A 78 -13.72 -6.39 16.09
C ILE A 78 -12.66 -5.89 15.08
N TRP A 79 -12.04 -4.74 15.30
CA TRP A 79 -11.00 -4.14 14.46
C TRP A 79 -9.59 -4.31 15.05
N CYS A 80 -9.43 -5.21 16.03
CA CYS A 80 -8.15 -5.62 16.60
C CYS A 80 -7.89 -7.06 16.22
N HIS A 81 -6.89 -7.31 15.37
CA HIS A 81 -6.60 -8.62 14.82
C HIS A 81 -5.39 -9.24 15.52
N LYS A 82 -5.57 -10.44 16.11
CA LYS A 82 -4.46 -11.18 16.75
C LYS A 82 -3.36 -11.46 15.73
N ILE A 83 -2.13 -11.13 16.07
CA ILE A 83 -0.96 -11.31 15.19
C ILE A 83 -0.10 -12.52 15.54
N GLY A 84 -0.46 -13.28 16.59
CA GLY A 84 0.29 -14.45 17.02
C GLY A 84 1.75 -14.09 17.34
N ASP A 85 2.68 -14.85 16.78
CA ASP A 85 4.12 -14.72 17.00
C ASP A 85 4.80 -13.63 16.15
N LEU A 86 4.07 -12.95 15.26
CA LEU A 86 4.62 -11.83 14.48
C LEU A 86 5.12 -10.73 15.41
N SER A 87 6.27 -10.12 15.12
CA SER A 87 6.74 -8.94 15.85
C SER A 87 5.75 -7.77 15.74
N PHE A 88 5.79 -6.82 16.69
CA PHE A 88 4.96 -5.61 16.56
C PHE A 88 5.33 -4.77 15.35
N GLN A 89 6.59 -4.79 14.95
CA GLN A 89 7.05 -4.16 13.71
C GLN A 89 6.35 -4.77 12.48
N LYS A 90 6.32 -6.12 12.37
CA LYS A 90 5.53 -6.81 11.33
C LYS A 90 4.04 -6.54 11.45
N GLY A 91 3.53 -6.48 12.69
CA GLY A 91 2.14 -6.11 12.96
C GLY A 91 1.76 -4.72 12.42
N ALA A 92 2.63 -3.74 12.56
CA ALA A 92 2.44 -2.40 12.01
C ALA A 92 2.49 -2.38 10.46
N LEU A 93 3.30 -3.25 9.85
CA LEU A 93 3.39 -3.38 8.39
C LEU A 93 2.20 -4.12 7.75
N LEU A 94 1.30 -4.70 8.53
CA LEU A 94 0.11 -5.36 7.99
C LEU A 94 -0.82 -4.38 7.26
N GLU A 95 -0.95 -3.15 7.74
CA GLU A 95 -1.82 -2.16 7.10
C GLU A 95 -1.39 -1.85 5.66
N PRO A 96 -0.14 -1.43 5.37
CA PRO A 96 0.32 -1.23 4.00
C PRO A 96 0.36 -2.53 3.18
N LEU A 97 0.61 -3.68 3.80
CA LEU A 97 0.49 -4.98 3.12
C LEU A 97 -0.93 -5.21 2.61
N ILE A 98 -1.93 -4.89 3.42
CA ILE A 98 -3.34 -5.06 3.07
C ILE A 98 -3.74 -4.15 1.91
N VAL A 99 -3.22 -2.92 1.86
CA VAL A 99 -3.40 -2.02 0.71
C VAL A 99 -2.89 -2.70 -0.57
N ALA A 100 -1.66 -3.23 -0.54
CA ALA A 100 -1.04 -3.89 -1.69
C ALA A 100 -1.74 -5.20 -2.08
N LEU A 101 -2.08 -6.06 -1.11
CA LEU A 101 -2.83 -7.30 -1.36
C LEU A 101 -4.20 -7.01 -1.99
N THR A 102 -4.86 -5.94 -1.57
CA THR A 102 -6.13 -5.50 -2.17
C THR A 102 -5.92 -5.07 -3.61
N ALA A 103 -4.86 -4.31 -3.90
CA ALA A 103 -4.52 -3.87 -5.26
C ALA A 103 -4.27 -5.06 -6.19
N VAL A 104 -3.41 -5.99 -5.79
CA VAL A 104 -3.08 -7.18 -6.58
C VAL A 104 -4.31 -8.09 -6.78
N THR A 105 -5.12 -8.27 -5.73
CA THR A 105 -6.33 -9.10 -5.84
C THR A 105 -7.38 -8.47 -6.75
N ARG A 106 -7.64 -7.15 -6.61
CA ARG A 106 -8.67 -6.46 -7.39
C ARG A 106 -8.23 -6.16 -8.83
N SER A 107 -6.95 -5.94 -9.06
CA SER A 107 -6.44 -5.79 -10.43
C SER A 107 -6.50 -7.09 -11.22
N GLY A 108 -6.59 -8.23 -10.53
CA GLY A 108 -6.73 -9.54 -11.17
C GLY A 108 -5.42 -10.13 -11.66
N VAL A 109 -4.28 -9.71 -11.14
CA VAL A 109 -2.95 -10.28 -11.45
C VAL A 109 -2.94 -11.78 -11.22
N LYS A 110 -2.45 -12.53 -12.20
CA LYS A 110 -2.33 -13.99 -12.20
C LYS A 110 -0.88 -14.43 -12.40
N ILE A 111 -0.63 -15.72 -12.18
CA ILE A 111 0.67 -16.35 -12.45
C ILE A 111 1.02 -16.15 -13.94
N GLY A 112 2.24 -15.65 -14.20
CA GLY A 112 2.76 -15.42 -15.54
C GLY A 112 2.35 -14.08 -16.17
N ASP A 113 1.49 -13.29 -15.54
CA ASP A 113 1.11 -11.98 -16.09
C ASP A 113 2.29 -11.00 -16.07
N PRO A 114 2.59 -10.30 -17.20
CA PRO A 114 3.47 -9.14 -17.21
C PRO A 114 2.82 -7.98 -16.44
N VAL A 115 3.53 -7.43 -15.45
CA VAL A 115 3.01 -6.36 -14.59
C VAL A 115 3.96 -5.17 -14.56
N LEU A 116 3.40 -3.97 -14.78
CA LEU A 116 4.06 -2.69 -14.54
C LEU A 116 3.64 -2.14 -13.16
N ILE A 117 4.62 -1.68 -12.38
CA ILE A 117 4.38 -0.95 -11.13
C ILE A 117 4.95 0.46 -11.28
N CYS A 118 4.10 1.47 -11.15
CA CYS A 118 4.51 2.87 -11.22
C CYS A 118 4.67 3.44 -9.82
N GLY A 119 5.91 3.79 -9.46
CA GLY A 119 6.32 4.24 -8.13
C GLY A 119 6.99 3.15 -7.30
N ALA A 120 8.24 3.40 -6.88
CA ALA A 120 9.02 2.56 -5.96
C ALA A 120 9.06 3.15 -4.53
N GLY A 121 8.00 3.85 -4.13
CA GLY A 121 7.76 4.26 -2.75
C GLY A 121 7.30 3.07 -1.89
N PRO A 122 7.02 3.30 -0.59
CA PRO A 122 6.64 2.21 0.32
C PRO A 122 5.52 1.32 -0.20
N ILE A 123 4.43 1.88 -0.73
CA ILE A 123 3.31 1.09 -1.28
C ILE A 123 3.72 0.31 -2.53
N GLY A 124 4.46 0.96 -3.47
CA GLY A 124 4.93 0.27 -4.69
C GLY A 124 5.86 -0.90 -4.39
N LEU A 125 6.72 -0.78 -3.37
CA LEU A 125 7.59 -1.88 -2.92
C LEU A 125 6.80 -3.04 -2.31
N VAL A 126 5.75 -2.76 -1.52
CA VAL A 126 4.87 -3.81 -1.01
C VAL A 126 4.07 -4.46 -2.14
N VAL A 127 3.57 -3.68 -3.10
CA VAL A 127 2.91 -4.19 -4.32
C VAL A 127 3.86 -5.09 -5.11
N LEU A 128 5.13 -4.71 -5.23
CA LEU A 128 6.16 -5.52 -5.90
C LEU A 128 6.31 -6.90 -5.25
N GLN A 129 6.40 -6.97 -3.92
CA GLN A 129 6.43 -8.24 -3.19
C GLN A 129 5.15 -9.05 -3.38
N CYS A 130 3.99 -8.39 -3.36
CA CYS A 130 2.70 -9.05 -3.58
C CYS A 130 2.56 -9.61 -5.00
N CYS A 131 2.98 -8.85 -6.03
CA CYS A 131 2.99 -9.33 -7.43
C CYS A 131 3.93 -10.52 -7.61
N ARG A 132 5.15 -10.47 -7.03
CA ARG A 132 6.07 -11.60 -7.03
C ARG A 132 5.44 -12.84 -6.37
N ALA A 133 4.84 -12.66 -5.19
CA ALA A 133 4.17 -13.74 -4.46
C ALA A 133 2.96 -14.31 -5.20
N ALA A 134 2.27 -13.48 -6.02
CA ALA A 134 1.19 -13.92 -6.90
C ALA A 134 1.68 -14.62 -8.17
N GLY A 135 3.00 -14.67 -8.41
CA GLY A 135 3.59 -15.33 -9.58
C GLY A 135 3.59 -14.49 -10.85
N ALA A 136 3.43 -13.17 -10.76
CA ALA A 136 3.55 -12.27 -11.91
C ALA A 136 4.97 -12.31 -12.50
N TYR A 137 5.08 -12.32 -13.82
CA TYR A 137 6.36 -12.28 -14.53
C TYR A 137 6.16 -11.95 -16.02
N PRO A 138 6.98 -11.08 -16.61
CA PRO A 138 7.97 -10.22 -15.94
C PRO A 138 7.32 -9.10 -15.12
N ILE A 139 8.08 -8.54 -14.17
CA ILE A 139 7.65 -7.35 -13.41
C ILE A 139 8.62 -6.21 -13.70
N VAL A 140 8.09 -5.07 -14.13
CA VAL A 140 8.83 -3.81 -14.21
C VAL A 140 8.33 -2.86 -13.13
N ILE A 141 9.24 -2.23 -12.38
CA ILE A 141 8.91 -1.17 -11.43
C ILE A 141 9.63 0.13 -11.84
N SER A 142 8.89 1.23 -11.86
CA SER A 142 9.42 2.54 -12.27
C SER A 142 9.37 3.57 -11.14
N ASP A 143 10.35 4.48 -11.13
CA ASP A 143 10.38 5.65 -10.22
C ASP A 143 11.29 6.73 -10.84
N VAL A 144 11.13 7.98 -10.42
CA VAL A 144 12.04 9.08 -10.76
C VAL A 144 13.34 9.01 -9.94
N ASN A 145 13.29 8.40 -8.75
CA ASN A 145 14.40 8.34 -7.80
C ASN A 145 15.24 7.07 -8.00
N PRO A 146 16.50 7.18 -8.46
CA PRO A 146 17.36 6.03 -8.70
C PRO A 146 17.68 5.23 -7.41
N ALA A 147 17.75 5.87 -6.25
CA ALA A 147 18.03 5.17 -4.99
C ALA A 147 16.87 4.22 -4.61
N ARG A 148 15.61 4.63 -4.85
CA ARG A 148 14.43 3.77 -4.65
C ARG A 148 14.44 2.58 -5.61
N LEU A 149 14.84 2.78 -6.85
CA LEU A 149 14.98 1.70 -7.83
C LEU A 149 16.08 0.71 -7.45
N GLN A 150 17.23 1.20 -6.96
CA GLN A 150 18.28 0.34 -6.41
C GLN A 150 17.79 -0.49 -5.22
N PHE A 151 16.97 0.12 -4.34
CA PHE A 151 16.35 -0.62 -3.26
C PHE A 151 15.39 -1.69 -3.80
N ALA A 152 14.50 -1.34 -4.73
CA ALA A 152 13.57 -2.28 -5.36
C ALA A 152 14.29 -3.48 -5.99
N GLN A 153 15.41 -3.24 -6.68
CA GLN A 153 16.23 -4.28 -7.30
C GLN A 153 16.86 -5.22 -6.26
N ARG A 154 17.33 -4.70 -5.13
CA ARG A 154 17.85 -5.54 -4.04
C ARG A 154 16.72 -6.29 -3.31
N PHE A 155 15.57 -5.65 -3.16
CA PHE A 155 14.42 -6.18 -2.45
C PHE A 155 13.73 -7.33 -3.21
N VAL A 156 13.65 -7.22 -4.54
CA VAL A 156 13.15 -8.29 -5.43
C VAL A 156 14.08 -8.39 -6.64
N PRO A 157 15.14 -9.19 -6.58
CA PRO A 157 16.15 -9.28 -7.65
C PRO A 157 15.60 -9.67 -9.03
N ALA A 158 14.48 -10.38 -9.08
CA ALA A 158 13.82 -10.77 -10.33
C ALA A 158 13.04 -9.62 -11.01
N ALA A 159 12.80 -8.51 -10.33
CA ALA A 159 12.16 -7.34 -10.91
C ALA A 159 13.13 -6.56 -11.80
N ARG A 160 12.59 -5.90 -12.82
CA ARG A 160 13.32 -5.00 -13.71
C ARG A 160 12.99 -3.57 -13.32
N THR A 161 14.00 -2.70 -13.21
CA THR A 161 13.80 -1.33 -12.78
C THR A 161 13.87 -0.37 -13.96
N LEU A 162 13.03 0.65 -13.96
CA LEU A 162 12.95 1.67 -15.01
C LEU A 162 12.94 3.07 -14.39
N GLN A 163 14.01 3.83 -14.61
CA GLN A 163 14.01 5.23 -14.21
C GLN A 163 13.20 6.08 -15.18
N VAL A 164 12.22 6.83 -14.67
CA VAL A 164 11.46 7.83 -15.42
C VAL A 164 12.37 9.02 -15.73
N ARG A 165 12.37 9.49 -16.97
CA ARG A 165 13.18 10.64 -17.41
C ARG A 165 12.33 11.90 -17.45
N PRO A 166 12.86 13.08 -17.08
CA PRO A 166 12.07 14.31 -17.00
C PRO A 166 11.38 14.72 -18.31
N GLU A 167 12.09 14.57 -19.44
CA GLU A 167 11.63 15.01 -20.77
C GLU A 167 11.01 13.86 -21.59
N GLU A 168 10.77 12.71 -20.97
CA GLU A 168 10.24 11.52 -21.65
C GLU A 168 8.74 11.63 -21.84
N THR A 169 8.28 11.41 -23.07
CA THR A 169 6.86 11.28 -23.36
C THR A 169 6.32 9.94 -22.84
N ASP A 170 5.00 9.86 -22.62
CA ASP A 170 4.33 8.62 -22.20
C ASP A 170 4.54 7.48 -23.20
N LYS A 171 4.64 7.77 -24.50
CA LYS A 171 4.94 6.80 -25.58
C LYS A 171 6.36 6.25 -25.50
N GLU A 172 7.35 7.12 -25.29
CA GLU A 172 8.75 6.71 -25.12
C GLU A 172 8.93 5.87 -23.86
N PHE A 173 8.28 6.27 -22.76
CA PHE A 173 8.23 5.47 -21.54
C PHE A 173 7.65 4.08 -21.81
N ALA A 174 6.48 3.99 -22.47
CA ALA A 174 5.82 2.73 -22.80
C ALA A 174 6.70 1.82 -23.67
N ALA A 175 7.40 2.38 -24.67
CA ALA A 175 8.31 1.61 -25.51
C ALA A 175 9.46 0.99 -24.70
N ARG A 176 10.00 1.72 -23.72
CA ARG A 176 11.04 1.21 -22.80
C ARG A 176 10.48 0.13 -21.84
N VAL A 177 9.23 0.28 -21.38
CA VAL A 177 8.56 -0.76 -20.59
C VAL A 177 8.46 -2.05 -21.40
N VAL A 178 7.95 -1.99 -22.63
CA VAL A 178 7.80 -3.15 -23.54
C VAL A 178 9.17 -3.80 -23.81
N GLN A 179 10.21 -3.02 -24.07
CA GLN A 179 11.56 -3.54 -24.24
C GLN A 179 12.05 -4.27 -22.99
N LEU A 180 11.84 -3.70 -21.80
CA LEU A 180 12.20 -4.34 -20.53
C LEU A 180 11.33 -5.56 -20.22
N MET A 181 10.10 -5.63 -20.69
CA MET A 181 9.24 -6.81 -20.53
C MET A 181 9.65 -7.99 -21.43
N GLY A 182 10.41 -7.75 -22.50
CA GLY A 182 10.90 -8.77 -23.42
C GLY A 182 10.33 -8.70 -24.82
N GLY A 183 9.68 -7.59 -25.18
CA GLY A 183 9.12 -7.31 -26.51
C GLY A 183 7.60 -7.15 -26.51
N GLU A 184 7.04 -6.94 -27.69
CA GLU A 184 5.62 -6.60 -27.88
C GLU A 184 4.66 -7.68 -27.36
N ASP A 185 5.03 -8.94 -27.43
CA ASP A 185 4.21 -10.04 -26.89
C ASP A 185 4.11 -10.05 -25.36
N CYS A 186 4.91 -9.20 -24.69
CA CYS A 186 4.99 -9.08 -23.23
C CYS A 186 4.49 -7.71 -22.74
N GLU A 187 3.66 -7.00 -23.48
CA GLU A 187 3.02 -5.76 -22.98
C GLU A 187 2.33 -6.03 -21.62
N PRO A 188 2.41 -5.09 -20.63
CA PRO A 188 1.77 -5.28 -19.35
C PRO A 188 0.27 -5.58 -19.45
N VAL A 189 -0.16 -6.68 -18.84
CA VAL A 189 -1.60 -7.01 -18.67
C VAL A 189 -2.22 -6.07 -17.63
N VAL A 190 -1.44 -5.75 -16.60
CA VAL A 190 -1.84 -4.88 -15.50
C VAL A 190 -0.73 -3.87 -15.23
N ALA A 191 -1.10 -2.60 -15.09
CA ALA A 191 -0.28 -1.58 -14.48
C ALA A 191 -0.88 -1.19 -13.12
N ILE A 192 -0.10 -1.28 -12.04
CA ILE A 192 -0.50 -0.83 -10.70
C ILE A 192 0.19 0.49 -10.41
N GLU A 193 -0.59 1.56 -10.35
CA GLU A 193 -0.11 2.91 -10.17
C GLU A 193 -0.14 3.30 -8.68
N CYS A 194 1.03 3.63 -8.12
CA CYS A 194 1.23 3.84 -6.69
C CYS A 194 1.65 5.27 -6.32
N THR A 195 1.64 6.21 -7.26
CA THR A 195 2.09 7.59 -7.02
C THR A 195 0.93 8.57 -6.90
N GLY A 196 -0.13 8.40 -7.68
CA GLY A 196 -1.22 9.36 -7.85
C GLY A 196 -0.84 10.59 -8.69
N VAL A 197 0.30 10.55 -9.38
CA VAL A 197 0.78 11.63 -10.24
C VAL A 197 0.21 11.49 -11.64
N GLU A 198 -0.27 12.58 -12.21
CA GLU A 198 -0.93 12.64 -13.52
C GLU A 198 -0.10 11.98 -14.64
N SER A 199 1.18 12.37 -14.76
CA SER A 199 2.10 11.79 -15.75
C SER A 199 2.36 10.29 -15.52
N SER A 200 2.38 9.84 -14.28
CA SER A 200 2.54 8.42 -13.94
C SER A 200 1.33 7.59 -14.35
N ILE A 201 0.11 8.13 -14.16
CA ILE A 201 -1.12 7.49 -14.63
C ILE A 201 -1.15 7.45 -16.17
N ALA A 202 -0.74 8.53 -16.85
CA ALA A 202 -0.65 8.58 -18.30
C ALA A 202 0.36 7.53 -18.84
N ASN A 203 1.54 7.43 -18.22
CA ASN A 203 2.54 6.41 -18.50
C ASN A 203 1.99 4.99 -18.34
N ALA A 204 1.24 4.73 -17.28
CA ALA A 204 0.59 3.44 -17.05
C ALA A 204 -0.43 3.11 -18.14
N ILE A 205 -1.29 4.08 -18.50
CA ILE A 205 -2.32 3.92 -19.56
C ILE A 205 -1.65 3.64 -20.92
N GLN A 206 -0.57 4.34 -21.24
CA GLN A 206 0.12 4.15 -22.51
C GLN A 206 0.82 2.80 -22.63
N SER A 207 1.25 2.22 -21.46
CA SER A 207 2.06 1.00 -21.42
C SER A 207 1.27 -0.30 -21.50
N VAL A 208 0.00 -0.32 -21.05
CA VAL A 208 -0.77 -1.58 -20.99
C VAL A 208 -1.26 -2.01 -22.37
N LYS A 209 -1.36 -3.33 -22.56
CA LYS A 209 -1.86 -3.94 -23.79
C LYS A 209 -3.34 -3.61 -24.06
N PHE A 210 -3.82 -3.99 -25.24
CA PHE A 210 -5.26 -3.96 -25.57
C PHE A 210 -6.04 -4.82 -24.57
N GLY A 211 -7.16 -4.30 -24.03
CA GLY A 211 -7.95 -4.96 -23.00
C GLY A 211 -7.22 -5.10 -21.65
N GLY A 212 -6.10 -4.38 -21.46
CA GLY A 212 -5.35 -4.37 -20.22
C GLY A 212 -5.99 -3.52 -19.13
N LYS A 213 -5.36 -3.46 -17.96
CA LYS A 213 -5.91 -2.74 -16.80
C LYS A 213 -4.89 -1.81 -16.18
N VAL A 214 -5.32 -0.59 -15.88
CA VAL A 214 -4.61 0.34 -15.00
C VAL A 214 -5.34 0.40 -13.67
N PHE A 215 -4.66 0.04 -12.58
CA PHE A 215 -5.20 0.01 -11.24
C PHE A 215 -4.51 1.06 -10.38
N VAL A 216 -5.22 2.15 -10.04
CA VAL A 216 -4.67 3.30 -9.31
C VAL A 216 -4.87 3.12 -7.82
N VAL A 217 -3.76 3.07 -7.08
CA VAL A 217 -3.66 3.04 -5.62
C VAL A 217 -3.20 4.38 -5.08
N GLY A 218 -2.38 5.08 -5.88
CA GLY A 218 -1.82 6.38 -5.52
C GLY A 218 -2.91 7.42 -5.25
N VAL A 219 -2.62 8.33 -4.32
CA VAL A 219 -3.52 9.45 -3.98
C VAL A 219 -2.98 10.70 -4.64
N GLY A 220 -3.74 11.26 -5.57
CA GLY A 220 -3.36 12.42 -6.38
C GLY A 220 -4.12 13.69 -6.01
N LYS A 221 -4.10 14.63 -6.96
CA LYS A 221 -4.91 15.87 -6.93
C LYS A 221 -6.38 15.56 -7.16
N ASP A 222 -7.25 16.49 -6.78
CA ASP A 222 -8.71 16.37 -6.96
C ASP A 222 -9.12 16.26 -8.44
N LYS A 223 -8.37 16.89 -9.34
CA LYS A 223 -8.59 16.85 -10.79
C LYS A 223 -7.30 16.51 -11.50
N LEU A 224 -7.35 15.53 -12.40
CA LEU A 224 -6.26 15.06 -13.23
C LEU A 224 -6.71 14.96 -14.69
N GLN A 225 -5.74 15.12 -15.61
CA GLN A 225 -5.93 14.87 -17.04
C GLN A 225 -5.19 13.59 -17.42
N PHE A 226 -5.76 12.81 -18.33
CA PHE A 226 -5.13 11.60 -18.85
C PHE A 226 -5.60 11.28 -20.27
N PRO A 227 -4.90 10.42 -21.04
CA PRO A 227 -5.16 10.17 -22.44
C PRO A 227 -6.45 9.35 -22.62
N PHE A 228 -7.60 10.02 -22.63
CA PHE A 228 -8.93 9.41 -22.76
C PHE A 228 -9.07 8.54 -23.99
N MET A 229 -8.61 9.02 -25.18
CA MET A 229 -8.74 8.24 -26.41
C MET A 229 -7.95 6.94 -26.35
N ARG A 230 -6.77 6.95 -25.70
CA ARG A 230 -5.98 5.72 -25.51
C ARG A 230 -6.74 4.66 -24.68
N LEU A 231 -7.47 5.11 -23.64
CA LEU A 231 -8.33 4.22 -22.85
C LEU A 231 -9.42 3.60 -23.73
N SER A 232 -10.11 4.46 -24.52
CA SER A 232 -11.24 4.05 -25.34
C SER A 232 -10.84 3.13 -26.50
N GLU A 233 -9.82 3.50 -27.28
CA GLU A 233 -9.36 2.76 -28.46
C GLU A 233 -8.70 1.41 -28.13
N ARG A 234 -8.18 1.28 -26.92
CA ARG A 234 -7.51 0.06 -26.46
C ARG A 234 -8.34 -0.74 -25.45
N GLU A 235 -9.58 -0.35 -25.21
CA GLU A 235 -10.49 -1.00 -24.23
C GLU A 235 -9.84 -1.20 -22.86
N ILE A 236 -9.10 -0.18 -22.36
CA ILE A 236 -8.35 -0.28 -21.11
C ILE A 236 -9.28 -0.02 -19.93
N ASP A 237 -9.32 -0.95 -18.99
CA ASP A 237 -9.98 -0.78 -17.70
C ASP A 237 -9.19 0.18 -16.81
N LEU A 238 -9.77 1.32 -16.42
CA LEU A 238 -9.22 2.21 -15.40
C LEU A 238 -9.97 2.02 -14.09
N GLN A 239 -9.31 1.51 -13.05
CA GLN A 239 -9.90 1.20 -11.76
C GLN A 239 -9.16 1.90 -10.62
N PHE A 240 -9.90 2.14 -9.52
CA PHE A 240 -9.38 2.84 -8.35
C PHE A 240 -9.61 2.05 -7.07
N GLN A 241 -8.77 2.31 -6.07
CA GLN A 241 -8.87 1.72 -4.76
C GLN A 241 -9.11 2.79 -3.70
N GLN A 242 -10.11 2.56 -2.86
CA GLN A 242 -10.29 3.29 -1.61
C GLN A 242 -9.99 2.35 -0.44
N ARG A 243 -8.79 2.49 0.15
CA ARG A 243 -8.37 1.64 1.27
C ARG A 243 -8.55 0.14 0.97
N TYR A 244 -9.21 -0.60 1.85
CA TYR A 244 -9.36 -2.06 1.79
C TYR A 244 -10.57 -2.55 2.58
N VAL A 245 -10.94 -3.83 2.39
CA VAL A 245 -11.92 -4.54 3.19
C VAL A 245 -11.52 -6.01 3.37
N ASN A 246 -11.81 -6.59 4.54
CA ASN A 246 -11.76 -8.05 4.79
C ASN A 246 -10.41 -8.74 4.45
N MET A 247 -9.28 -8.04 4.52
CA MET A 247 -7.97 -8.58 4.14
C MET A 247 -7.07 -8.95 5.32
N TRP A 248 -7.39 -8.54 6.55
CA TRP A 248 -6.55 -8.74 7.71
C TRP A 248 -6.16 -10.19 7.98
N PRO A 249 -7.09 -11.16 8.03
CA PRO A 249 -6.72 -12.55 8.24
C PRO A 249 -5.83 -13.12 7.13
N ARG A 250 -6.02 -12.66 5.88
CA ARG A 250 -5.18 -13.07 4.74
C ARG A 250 -3.77 -12.50 4.86
N ALA A 251 -3.64 -11.22 5.19
CA ALA A 251 -2.35 -10.56 5.35
C ALA A 251 -1.54 -11.18 6.49
N ILE A 252 -2.17 -11.47 7.64
CA ILE A 252 -1.53 -12.14 8.77
C ILE A 252 -0.99 -13.51 8.34
N ARG A 253 -1.80 -14.35 7.67
CA ARG A 253 -1.34 -15.66 7.19
C ARG A 253 -0.17 -15.56 6.23
N VAL A 254 -0.22 -14.63 5.27
CA VAL A 254 0.83 -14.46 4.25
C VAL A 254 2.14 -13.97 4.88
N MET A 255 2.06 -13.06 5.85
CA MET A 255 3.24 -12.58 6.57
C MET A 255 3.79 -13.64 7.53
N SER A 256 2.92 -14.37 8.25
CA SER A 256 3.33 -15.43 9.17
C SER A 256 3.98 -16.62 8.45
N SER A 257 3.57 -16.90 7.21
CA SER A 257 4.16 -17.97 6.40
C SER A 257 5.53 -17.64 5.79
N GLY A 258 5.95 -16.36 5.85
CA GLY A 258 7.17 -15.90 5.21
C GLY A 258 7.12 -15.76 3.68
N VAL A 259 5.96 -15.99 3.05
CA VAL A 259 5.78 -15.78 1.58
C VAL A 259 6.04 -14.32 1.20
N ILE A 260 5.65 -13.40 2.09
CA ILE A 260 5.99 -11.98 1.98
C ILE A 260 6.78 -11.58 3.23
N ASP A 261 7.98 -11.05 3.01
CA ASP A 261 8.82 -10.46 4.05
C ASP A 261 9.04 -8.97 3.75
N LEU A 262 8.62 -8.13 4.69
CA LEU A 262 8.73 -6.67 4.61
C LEU A 262 9.78 -6.09 5.59
N ASP A 263 10.46 -6.92 6.37
CA ASP A 263 11.49 -6.47 7.32
C ASP A 263 12.57 -5.58 6.66
N PRO A 264 13.06 -5.90 5.43
CA PRO A 264 14.06 -5.05 4.78
C PRO A 264 13.58 -3.62 4.47
N MET A 265 12.27 -3.37 4.48
CA MET A 265 11.71 -2.03 4.29
C MET A 265 11.85 -1.14 5.52
N ILE A 266 12.03 -1.72 6.71
CA ILE A 266 12.20 -0.99 7.97
C ILE A 266 13.62 -0.42 7.99
N THR A 267 13.77 0.81 7.56
CA THR A 267 15.09 1.46 7.46
C THR A 267 15.47 2.22 8.73
N HIS A 268 14.48 2.69 9.48
CA HIS A 268 14.70 3.49 10.68
C HIS A 268 13.69 3.11 11.77
N VAL A 269 14.18 3.02 13.00
CA VAL A 269 13.36 2.76 14.19
C VAL A 269 13.71 3.81 15.24
N TYR A 270 12.70 4.45 15.81
CA TYR A 270 12.83 5.48 16.84
C TYR A 270 12.05 5.09 18.09
N ALA A 271 12.53 5.53 19.26
CA ALA A 271 11.75 5.48 20.48
C ALA A 271 10.56 6.45 20.40
N PHE A 272 9.55 6.25 21.24
CA PHE A 272 8.35 7.09 21.26
C PHE A 272 8.69 8.57 21.57
N GLU A 273 9.65 8.79 22.45
CA GLU A 273 10.12 10.11 22.86
C GLU A 273 10.78 10.87 21.69
N ASP A 274 11.34 10.15 20.73
CA ASP A 274 12.00 10.68 19.54
C ASP A 274 11.07 10.80 18.33
N ALA A 275 9.75 10.70 18.50
CA ALA A 275 8.78 10.74 17.41
C ALA A 275 8.96 11.96 16.50
N SER A 276 9.35 13.13 17.04
CA SER A 276 9.60 14.32 16.23
C SER A 276 10.79 14.15 15.26
N MET A 277 11.81 13.40 15.65
CA MET A 277 12.95 13.05 14.80
C MET A 277 12.54 12.04 13.72
N ALA A 278 11.71 11.06 14.08
CA ALA A 278 11.15 10.09 13.14
C ALA A 278 10.40 10.78 11.99
N PHE A 279 9.55 11.79 12.31
CA PHE A 279 8.86 12.59 11.30
C PHE A 279 9.82 13.39 10.41
N LYS A 280 10.86 13.99 10.98
CA LYS A 280 11.88 14.71 10.19
C LYS A 280 12.57 13.75 9.22
N THR A 281 13.00 12.58 9.68
CA THR A 281 13.62 11.55 8.83
C THR A 281 12.66 11.08 7.73
N ALA A 282 11.40 10.81 8.05
CA ALA A 282 10.41 10.36 7.07
C ALA A 282 10.07 11.42 6.02
N SER A 283 10.18 12.71 6.35
CA SER A 283 9.90 13.83 5.45
C SER A 283 11.13 14.29 4.64
N ASP A 284 12.33 13.84 4.98
CA ASP A 284 13.56 14.20 4.28
C ASP A 284 13.86 13.21 3.14
N PRO A 285 13.75 13.63 1.86
CA PRO A 285 14.06 12.77 0.73
C PRO A 285 15.50 12.26 0.69
N SER A 286 16.43 12.97 1.36
CA SER A 286 17.86 12.62 1.41
C SER A 286 18.19 11.60 2.50
N SER A 287 17.28 11.33 3.43
CA SER A 287 17.48 10.38 4.54
C SER A 287 17.65 8.92 4.08
N GLY A 288 17.24 8.58 2.87
CA GLY A 288 17.19 7.19 2.40
C GLY A 288 16.11 6.35 3.07
N SER A 289 15.18 6.98 3.81
CA SER A 289 14.12 6.25 4.48
C SER A 289 13.12 5.63 3.50
N ILE A 290 12.77 4.35 3.75
CA ILE A 290 11.67 3.64 3.10
C ILE A 290 10.50 3.55 4.08
N LYS A 291 10.74 2.96 5.25
CA LYS A 291 9.76 2.87 6.33
C LYS A 291 10.43 3.27 7.65
N VAL A 292 9.82 4.24 8.30
CA VAL A 292 10.24 4.72 9.62
C VAL A 292 9.23 4.21 10.65
N LEU A 293 9.68 3.48 11.64
CA LEU A 293 8.86 2.99 12.74
C LEU A 293 9.15 3.77 14.02
N ILE A 294 8.12 3.93 14.84
CA ILE A 294 8.20 4.48 16.19
C ILE A 294 7.73 3.39 17.14
N GLU A 295 8.62 2.94 18.02
CA GLU A 295 8.28 1.96 19.06
C GLU A 295 7.56 2.66 20.20
N GLY A 296 6.51 2.02 20.71
CA GLY A 296 5.76 2.51 21.85
C GLY A 296 6.63 2.63 23.12
N PRO A 297 6.18 3.39 24.13
CA PRO A 297 6.92 3.51 25.38
C PRO A 297 7.09 2.14 26.03
N LYS A 298 8.27 1.94 26.67
CA LYS A 298 8.62 0.71 27.41
C LYS A 298 7.85 0.59 28.71
#